data_21f185060996d9de19259011c884fb68
#
_entry.id   21f185060996d9de19259011c884fb68
#
_cell.length_a   1.000
_cell.length_b   1.000
_cell.length_c   1.000
_cell.angle_alpha   90.00
_cell.angle_beta   90.00
_cell.angle_gamma   90.00
#
_symmetry.space_group_name_H-M   'P 1'
#
loop_
_entity.id
_entity.type
_entity.pdbx_description
1 polymer ?
#
loop_
_entity_poly.entity_id
_entity_poly.type
_entity_poly.pdbx_seq_one_letter_code
_entity_poly.pdbx_strand_id
1 'polypeptide(L)'
;MNRLLSFVVVAAVAAAGLWYLNSSRSVDPAQTILGAQAQSAEDVDTSIVPEISIGNPNSPVTVTEYASYTCPHCRSFHEGAFKDLKAEYIDTGKINFIYREVYFDRFGLWAAMVARCDGAQKYFPIAQMIYEKQSEWTQGEPADIAANLRRIGLAAGLDGDTLEACLTDATMAQAMFAKFQQTSEADDVSGTPTFLIDGQKVDNAEFQTNFRSILDAKIGG
;
A
#
# COMPACT_ATOMS: atom_id res chain seq x y z
N MET A 1 -40.50 34.74 42.81
CA MET A 1 -40.41 34.75 41.34
C MET A 1 -39.00 34.68 40.83
N ASN A 2 -37.95 35.10 41.54
CA ASN A 2 -36.56 35.14 41.02
C ASN A 2 -35.75 33.80 41.04
N ARG A 3 -36.18 32.81 41.83
CA ARG A 3 -35.44 31.53 41.92
C ARG A 3 -35.73 30.56 40.77
N LEU A 4 -36.92 30.61 40.17
CA LEU A 4 -37.31 29.80 39.03
C LEU A 4 -36.62 30.23 37.71
N LEU A 5 -36.42 31.54 37.51
CA LEU A 5 -35.69 32.06 36.34
C LEU A 5 -34.21 31.65 36.34
N SER A 6 -33.58 31.60 37.53
CA SER A 6 -32.13 31.17 37.61
C SER A 6 -31.92 29.72 37.22
N PHE A 7 -32.81 28.80 37.52
CA PHE A 7 -32.70 27.41 37.14
C PHE A 7 -32.89 27.16 35.63
N VAL A 8 -33.78 27.93 34.99
CA VAL A 8 -34.03 27.84 33.54
C VAL A 8 -32.83 28.33 32.74
N VAL A 9 -32.16 29.39 33.15
CA VAL A 9 -30.98 29.94 32.47
C VAL A 9 -29.78 28.97 32.61
N VAL A 10 -29.54 28.37 33.77
CA VAL A 10 -28.45 27.39 33.97
C VAL A 10 -28.68 26.14 33.15
N ALA A 11 -29.91 25.63 33.06
CA ALA A 11 -30.24 24.46 32.26
C ALA A 11 -30.05 24.71 30.73
N ALA A 12 -30.41 25.91 30.25
CA ALA A 12 -30.23 26.29 28.84
C ALA A 12 -28.77 26.43 28.45
N VAL A 13 -27.92 26.98 29.33
CA VAL A 13 -26.46 27.09 29.08
C VAL A 13 -25.79 25.72 29.10
N ALA A 14 -26.19 24.83 30.00
CA ALA A 14 -25.67 23.46 30.04
C ALA A 14 -26.06 22.65 28.79
N ALA A 15 -27.31 22.80 28.31
CA ALA A 15 -27.76 22.11 27.08
C ALA A 15 -27.07 22.65 25.82
N ALA A 16 -26.84 23.96 25.71
CA ALA A 16 -26.12 24.60 24.62
C ALA A 16 -24.63 24.19 24.63
N GLY A 17 -24.01 24.10 25.80
CA GLY A 17 -22.63 23.64 25.96
C GLY A 17 -22.44 22.17 25.55
N LEU A 18 -23.36 21.30 25.95
CA LEU A 18 -23.37 19.90 25.56
C LEU A 18 -23.59 19.70 24.04
N TRP A 19 -24.48 20.52 23.44
CA TRP A 19 -24.71 20.49 22.00
C TRP A 19 -23.50 21.01 21.21
N TYR A 20 -22.84 22.07 21.68
CA TYR A 20 -21.61 22.61 21.06
C TYR A 20 -20.44 21.63 21.13
N LEU A 21 -20.26 20.95 22.28
CA LEU A 21 -19.21 19.92 22.43
C LEU A 21 -19.48 18.67 21.61
N ASN A 22 -20.75 18.37 21.31
CA ASN A 22 -21.13 17.24 20.48
C ASN A 22 -21.10 17.57 18.98
N SER A 23 -21.31 18.86 18.61
CA SER A 23 -21.30 19.30 17.20
C SER A 23 -19.90 19.57 16.65
N SER A 24 -18.88 19.67 17.53
CA SER A 24 -17.48 19.95 17.10
C SER A 24 -16.68 18.71 16.72
N ARG A 25 -17.30 17.53 16.74
CA ARG A 25 -16.68 16.32 16.18
C ARG A 25 -16.95 16.25 14.68
N SER A 26 -16.30 17.13 13.92
CA SER A 26 -16.03 16.84 12.52
C SER A 26 -15.09 15.63 12.49
N VAL A 27 -15.65 14.47 12.22
CA VAL A 27 -14.86 13.25 12.01
C VAL A 27 -14.04 13.49 10.75
N ASP A 28 -12.74 13.72 10.91
CA ASP A 28 -11.81 13.75 9.79
C ASP A 28 -11.90 12.39 9.10
N PRO A 29 -12.24 12.31 7.80
CA PRO A 29 -12.29 11.05 7.06
C PRO A 29 -10.99 10.25 7.16
N ALA A 30 -9.84 10.93 7.28
CA ALA A 30 -8.55 10.29 7.49
C ALA A 30 -8.43 9.64 8.89
N GLN A 31 -9.09 10.18 9.90
CA GLN A 31 -9.14 9.57 11.24
C GLN A 31 -10.12 8.38 11.30
N THR A 32 -11.13 8.35 10.43
CA THR A 32 -12.05 7.21 10.36
C THR A 32 -11.33 5.98 9.79
N ILE A 33 -10.44 6.15 8.83
CA ILE A 33 -9.63 5.05 8.27
C ILE A 33 -8.61 4.54 9.31
N LEU A 34 -8.02 5.42 10.13
CA LEU A 34 -7.08 5.04 11.19
C LEU A 34 -7.79 4.64 12.51
N GLY A 35 -8.99 5.12 12.75
CA GLY A 35 -9.79 4.80 13.95
C GLY A 35 -10.57 3.50 13.85
N ALA A 36 -10.76 2.95 12.65
CA ALA A 36 -11.31 1.61 12.41
C ALA A 36 -10.31 0.47 12.77
N GLN A 37 -9.10 0.81 13.22
CA GLN A 37 -8.09 -0.15 13.69
C GLN A 37 -8.48 -0.91 14.98
N ALA A 38 -9.69 -0.72 15.51
CA ALA A 38 -10.20 -1.52 16.63
C ALA A 38 -10.93 -2.81 16.19
N GLN A 39 -11.12 -3.03 14.89
CA GLN A 39 -11.46 -4.35 14.39
C GLN A 39 -10.15 -5.11 14.19
N SER A 40 -10.01 -6.26 14.86
CA SER A 40 -8.85 -7.12 14.68
C SER A 40 -8.68 -7.42 13.19
N ALA A 41 -7.45 -7.43 12.68
CA ALA A 41 -7.17 -7.79 11.29
C ALA A 41 -7.69 -9.19 10.91
N GLU A 42 -8.05 -9.99 11.90
CA GLU A 42 -8.66 -11.32 11.78
C GLU A 42 -10.11 -11.30 11.23
N ASP A 43 -10.86 -10.19 11.41
CA ASP A 43 -12.26 -10.09 10.96
C ASP A 43 -12.41 -9.48 9.55
N VAL A 44 -11.31 -9.06 8.91
CA VAL A 44 -11.34 -8.44 7.59
C VAL A 44 -11.14 -9.49 6.50
N ASP A 45 -12.08 -9.56 5.54
CA ASP A 45 -11.93 -10.44 4.37
C ASP A 45 -10.79 -9.95 3.46
N THR A 46 -9.64 -10.60 3.55
CA THR A 46 -8.46 -10.31 2.72
C THR A 46 -8.45 -11.07 1.40
N SER A 47 -9.42 -11.96 1.16
CA SER A 47 -9.52 -12.74 -0.08
C SER A 47 -9.84 -11.89 -1.31
N ILE A 48 -10.46 -10.72 -1.08
CA ILE A 48 -10.73 -9.73 -2.14
C ILE A 48 -9.47 -9.04 -2.68
N VAL A 49 -8.33 -9.18 -1.99
CA VAL A 49 -7.04 -8.60 -2.41
C VAL A 49 -6.24 -9.64 -3.17
N PRO A 50 -6.18 -9.60 -4.51
CA PRO A 50 -5.43 -10.60 -5.27
C PRO A 50 -3.93 -10.50 -5.00
N GLU A 51 -3.23 -11.62 -5.06
CA GLU A 51 -1.77 -11.63 -5.08
C GLU A 51 -1.28 -10.99 -6.39
N ILE A 52 -0.28 -10.14 -6.29
CA ILE A 52 0.33 -9.51 -7.47
C ILE A 52 1.56 -10.31 -7.85
N SER A 53 1.54 -10.88 -9.04
CA SER A 53 2.68 -11.62 -9.57
C SER A 53 2.89 -11.37 -11.05
N ILE A 54 4.13 -11.60 -11.51
CA ILE A 54 4.56 -11.50 -12.90
C ILE A 54 5.60 -12.58 -13.18
N GLY A 55 5.67 -13.02 -14.42
CA GLY A 55 6.56 -14.11 -14.87
C GLY A 55 5.80 -15.42 -15.06
N ASN A 56 6.43 -16.53 -14.72
CA ASN A 56 5.84 -17.85 -14.90
C ASN A 56 5.27 -18.39 -13.59
N PRO A 57 3.93 -18.44 -13.40
CA PRO A 57 3.32 -18.93 -12.17
C PRO A 57 3.59 -20.44 -11.91
N ASN A 58 4.05 -21.17 -12.93
CA ASN A 58 4.43 -22.59 -12.83
C ASN A 58 5.93 -22.80 -12.67
N SER A 59 6.71 -21.73 -12.50
CA SER A 59 8.14 -21.86 -12.22
C SER A 59 8.40 -22.57 -10.89
N PRO A 60 9.40 -23.45 -10.80
CA PRO A 60 9.80 -24.05 -9.53
C PRO A 60 10.44 -23.03 -8.57
N VAL A 61 10.86 -21.86 -9.08
CA VAL A 61 11.49 -20.81 -8.28
C VAL A 61 10.57 -19.59 -8.19
N THR A 62 10.19 -19.24 -6.97
CA THR A 62 9.41 -18.06 -6.69
C THR A 62 10.24 -17.05 -5.90
N VAL A 63 10.30 -15.82 -6.38
CA VAL A 63 10.88 -14.68 -5.66
C VAL A 63 9.77 -13.80 -5.17
N THR A 64 9.71 -13.54 -3.86
CA THR A 64 8.76 -12.60 -3.26
C THR A 64 9.51 -11.36 -2.78
N GLU A 65 9.07 -10.19 -3.21
CA GLU A 65 9.54 -8.90 -2.70
C GLU A 65 8.46 -8.27 -1.81
N TYR A 66 8.84 -7.92 -0.59
CA TYR A 66 8.07 -7.00 0.25
C TYR A 66 8.63 -5.59 0.08
N ALA A 67 7.81 -4.67 -0.40
CA ALA A 67 8.27 -3.33 -0.74
C ALA A 67 7.21 -2.26 -0.45
N SER A 68 7.68 -1.04 -0.18
CA SER A 68 6.82 0.12 0.01
C SER A 68 7.09 1.17 -1.07
N TYR A 69 6.01 1.76 -1.59
CA TYR A 69 6.13 2.86 -2.55
C TYR A 69 6.73 4.14 -1.97
N THR A 70 6.75 4.30 -0.65
CA THR A 70 7.42 5.41 0.02
C THR A 70 8.86 5.10 0.45
N CYS A 71 9.33 3.86 0.27
CA CYS A 71 10.69 3.45 0.62
C CYS A 71 11.71 3.83 -0.48
N PRO A 72 12.73 4.67 -0.19
CA PRO A 72 13.74 5.04 -1.18
C PRO A 72 14.65 3.86 -1.58
N HIS A 73 14.88 2.88 -0.71
CA HIS A 73 15.64 1.69 -1.05
C HIS A 73 14.90 0.78 -2.04
N CYS A 74 13.57 0.65 -1.89
CA CYS A 74 12.73 -0.05 -2.87
C CYS A 74 12.78 0.65 -4.22
N ARG A 75 12.67 1.98 -4.24
CA ARG A 75 12.86 2.75 -5.48
C ARG A 75 14.19 2.43 -6.13
N SER A 76 15.29 2.48 -5.37
CA SER A 76 16.63 2.21 -5.92
C SER A 76 16.74 0.81 -6.53
N PHE A 77 16.12 -0.19 -5.91
CA PHE A 77 16.05 -1.55 -6.47
C PHE A 77 15.25 -1.57 -7.78
N HIS A 78 14.07 -0.96 -7.82
CA HIS A 78 13.20 -0.94 -9.01
C HIS A 78 13.77 -0.11 -10.17
N GLU A 79 14.52 0.95 -9.88
CA GLU A 79 15.24 1.74 -10.90
C GLU A 79 16.51 1.05 -11.40
N GLY A 80 17.06 0.13 -10.63
CA GLY A 80 18.33 -0.57 -10.89
C GLY A 80 18.15 -2.08 -11.14
N ALA A 81 18.52 -2.90 -10.15
CA ALA A 81 18.64 -4.36 -10.28
C ALA A 81 17.35 -5.06 -10.72
N PHE A 82 16.18 -4.53 -10.39
CA PHE A 82 14.90 -5.09 -10.83
C PHE A 82 14.75 -5.11 -12.36
N LYS A 83 15.29 -4.12 -13.07
CA LYS A 83 15.20 -4.08 -14.54
C LYS A 83 15.92 -5.27 -15.16
N ASP A 84 17.10 -5.60 -14.65
CA ASP A 84 17.86 -6.74 -15.10
C ASP A 84 17.20 -8.07 -14.65
N LEU A 85 16.75 -8.15 -13.40
CA LEU A 85 16.00 -9.29 -12.89
C LEU A 85 14.76 -9.56 -13.76
N LYS A 86 14.03 -8.49 -14.11
CA LYS A 86 12.86 -8.60 -14.98
C LYS A 86 13.23 -9.13 -16.35
N ALA A 87 14.21 -8.55 -17.02
CA ALA A 87 14.58 -8.93 -18.37
C ALA A 87 15.19 -10.35 -18.46
N GLU A 88 15.97 -10.77 -17.47
CA GLU A 88 16.74 -12.01 -17.53
C GLU A 88 16.01 -13.22 -16.94
N TYR A 89 15.09 -13.01 -15.98
CA TYR A 89 14.44 -14.09 -15.23
C TYR A 89 12.92 -14.05 -15.30
N ILE A 90 12.29 -12.88 -15.16
CA ILE A 90 10.84 -12.76 -15.14
C ILE A 90 10.27 -12.88 -16.55
N ASP A 91 10.72 -12.04 -17.49
CA ASP A 91 10.23 -12.01 -18.87
C ASP A 91 10.61 -13.27 -19.66
N THR A 92 11.65 -13.96 -19.23
CA THR A 92 12.05 -15.25 -19.79
C THR A 92 11.32 -16.45 -19.17
N GLY A 93 10.46 -16.20 -18.17
CA GLY A 93 9.68 -17.24 -17.50
C GLY A 93 10.47 -18.18 -16.59
N LYS A 94 11.68 -17.83 -16.24
CA LYS A 94 12.54 -18.63 -15.35
C LYS A 94 12.07 -18.63 -13.90
N ILE A 95 11.43 -17.54 -13.47
CA ILE A 95 10.89 -17.39 -12.12
C ILE A 95 9.44 -16.89 -12.14
N ASN A 96 8.74 -17.13 -11.04
CA ASN A 96 7.55 -16.38 -10.64
C ASN A 96 7.99 -15.28 -9.68
N PHE A 97 7.63 -14.03 -9.97
CA PHE A 97 7.93 -12.90 -9.09
C PHE A 97 6.64 -12.38 -8.46
N ILE A 98 6.59 -12.41 -7.13
CA ILE A 98 5.46 -11.92 -6.32
C ILE A 98 5.85 -10.60 -5.68
N TYR A 99 4.96 -9.61 -5.79
CA TYR A 99 5.13 -8.31 -5.15
C TYR A 99 4.11 -8.15 -4.03
N ARG A 100 4.58 -7.91 -2.80
CA ARG A 100 3.75 -7.66 -1.62
C ARG A 100 4.00 -6.28 -1.07
N GLU A 101 2.95 -5.46 -1.08
CA GLU A 101 3.05 -4.09 -0.59
C GLU A 101 3.17 -4.04 0.94
N VAL A 102 4.01 -3.10 1.41
CA VAL A 102 4.18 -2.74 2.82
C VAL A 102 3.77 -1.28 3.00
N TYR A 103 2.92 -1.02 3.97
CA TYR A 103 2.39 0.33 4.22
C TYR A 103 2.93 0.90 5.52
N PHE A 104 3.99 1.72 5.44
CA PHE A 104 4.52 2.47 6.56
C PHE A 104 3.67 3.69 6.90
N ASP A 105 2.94 4.18 5.89
CA ASP A 105 2.11 5.36 5.96
C ASP A 105 0.94 5.27 4.96
N ARG A 106 -0.01 6.22 5.09
CA ARG A 106 -1.17 6.29 4.21
C ARG A 106 -0.84 6.56 2.75
N PHE A 107 0.28 7.23 2.47
CA PHE A 107 0.65 7.60 1.11
C PHE A 107 1.13 6.38 0.33
N GLY A 108 1.85 5.45 0.99
CA GLY A 108 2.18 4.15 0.42
C GLY A 108 0.94 3.33 0.09
N LEU A 109 -0.09 3.36 0.95
CA LEU A 109 -1.37 2.71 0.68
C LEU A 109 -2.10 3.37 -0.50
N TRP A 110 -2.18 4.71 -0.58
CA TRP A 110 -2.79 5.40 -1.71
C TRP A 110 -2.07 5.08 -3.03
N ALA A 111 -0.73 5.04 -3.02
CA ALA A 111 0.05 4.65 -4.20
C ALA A 111 -0.28 3.21 -4.65
N ALA A 112 -0.42 2.28 -3.71
CA ALA A 112 -0.83 0.90 -4.01
C ALA A 112 -2.27 0.82 -4.56
N MET A 113 -3.21 1.62 -4.03
CA MET A 113 -4.57 1.70 -4.58
C MET A 113 -4.57 2.18 -6.04
N VAL A 114 -3.71 3.15 -6.39
CA VAL A 114 -3.53 3.58 -7.79
C VAL A 114 -2.93 2.45 -8.63
N ALA A 115 -1.89 1.75 -8.13
CA ALA A 115 -1.26 0.67 -8.88
C ALA A 115 -2.22 -0.50 -9.16
N ARG A 116 -3.13 -0.79 -8.23
CA ARG A 116 -4.12 -1.88 -8.33
C ARG A 116 -5.39 -1.52 -9.12
N CYS A 117 -5.58 -0.25 -9.47
CA CYS A 117 -6.86 0.28 -9.90
C CYS A 117 -7.46 -0.36 -11.16
N ASP A 118 -6.64 -0.83 -12.10
CA ASP A 118 -7.13 -1.46 -13.34
C ASP A 118 -6.62 -2.91 -13.47
N GLY A 119 -6.51 -3.58 -12.33
CA GLY A 119 -6.14 -4.99 -12.25
C GLY A 119 -4.68 -5.28 -12.54
N ALA A 120 -4.35 -6.57 -12.58
CA ALA A 120 -2.97 -7.05 -12.61
C ALA A 120 -2.16 -6.64 -13.86
N GLN A 121 -2.83 -6.43 -15.00
CA GLN A 121 -2.14 -6.12 -16.26
C GLN A 121 -1.46 -4.75 -16.26
N LYS A 122 -2.06 -3.76 -15.60
CA LYS A 122 -1.49 -2.41 -15.49
C LYS A 122 -0.68 -2.20 -14.22
N TYR A 123 -0.71 -3.15 -13.29
CA TYR A 123 -0.07 -3.00 -11.99
C TYR A 123 1.43 -2.65 -12.11
N PHE A 124 2.24 -3.49 -12.74
CA PHE A 124 3.69 -3.28 -12.82
C PHE A 124 4.09 -2.04 -13.62
N PRO A 125 3.46 -1.72 -14.76
CA PRO A 125 3.67 -0.43 -15.44
C PRO A 125 3.39 0.78 -14.55
N ILE A 126 2.28 0.76 -13.79
CA ILE A 126 1.94 1.85 -12.87
C ILE A 126 2.93 1.89 -11.69
N ALA A 127 3.25 0.74 -11.08
CA ALA A 127 4.22 0.62 -10.01
C ALA A 127 5.59 1.20 -10.39
N GLN A 128 6.04 0.93 -11.62
CA GLN A 128 7.26 1.50 -12.14
C GLN A 128 7.19 3.03 -12.20
N MET A 129 6.11 3.60 -12.73
CA MET A 129 5.91 5.06 -12.77
C MET A 129 5.88 5.69 -11.37
N ILE A 130 5.26 5.00 -10.41
CA ILE A 130 5.22 5.44 -9.01
C ILE A 130 6.64 5.49 -8.42
N TYR A 131 7.47 4.48 -8.65
CA TYR A 131 8.86 4.48 -8.19
C TYR A 131 9.70 5.55 -8.90
N GLU A 132 9.65 5.63 -10.20
CA GLU A 132 10.39 6.62 -11.00
C GLU A 132 10.09 8.07 -10.58
N LYS A 133 8.86 8.33 -10.16
CA LYS A 133 8.40 9.66 -9.71
C LYS A 133 8.34 9.81 -8.19
N GLN A 134 8.90 8.86 -7.43
CA GLN A 134 8.76 8.85 -5.97
C GLN A 134 9.19 10.18 -5.33
N SER A 135 10.32 10.74 -5.74
CA SER A 135 10.83 12.00 -5.20
C SER A 135 9.98 13.22 -5.55
N GLU A 136 9.10 13.09 -6.55
CA GLU A 136 8.19 14.17 -6.97
C GLU A 136 6.85 14.04 -6.24
N TRP A 137 6.23 12.84 -6.31
CA TRP A 137 4.88 12.68 -5.79
C TRP A 137 4.80 12.66 -4.26
N THR A 138 5.90 12.35 -3.56
CA THR A 138 5.96 12.35 -2.10
C THR A 138 6.11 13.74 -1.49
N GLN A 139 6.20 14.81 -2.29
CA GLN A 139 6.39 16.17 -1.81
C GLN A 139 5.07 16.90 -1.59
N GLY A 140 5.09 17.83 -0.64
CA GLY A 140 3.97 18.73 -0.34
C GLY A 140 3.04 18.22 0.77
N GLU A 141 1.90 18.88 0.86
CA GLU A 141 0.85 18.50 1.82
C GLU A 141 0.09 17.26 1.33
N PRO A 142 -0.69 16.59 2.18
CA PRO A 142 -1.45 15.41 1.80
C PRO A 142 -2.31 15.55 0.54
N ALA A 143 -2.87 16.74 0.32
CA ALA A 143 -3.67 17.04 -0.86
C ALA A 143 -2.82 17.08 -2.14
N ASP A 144 -1.57 17.57 -2.04
CA ASP A 144 -0.63 17.60 -3.16
C ASP A 144 -0.19 16.18 -3.53
N ILE A 145 0.12 15.36 -2.53
CA ILE A 145 0.48 13.95 -2.71
C ILE A 145 -0.66 13.19 -3.41
N ALA A 146 -1.90 13.36 -2.94
CA ALA A 146 -3.06 12.75 -3.58
C ALA A 146 -3.24 13.22 -5.04
N ALA A 147 -3.05 14.52 -5.31
CA ALA A 147 -3.12 15.06 -6.68
C ALA A 147 -1.98 14.54 -7.57
N ASN A 148 -0.77 14.36 -7.01
CA ASN A 148 0.36 13.79 -7.72
C ASN A 148 0.12 12.33 -8.10
N LEU A 149 -0.41 11.51 -7.19
CA LEU A 149 -0.76 10.13 -7.46
C LEU A 149 -1.87 10.01 -8.52
N ARG A 150 -2.90 10.87 -8.48
CA ARG A 150 -3.91 10.94 -9.54
C ARG A 150 -3.30 11.23 -10.90
N ARG A 151 -2.36 12.17 -10.97
CA ARG A 151 -1.65 12.49 -12.24
C ARG A 151 -0.88 11.29 -12.77
N ILE A 152 -0.26 10.48 -11.90
CA ILE A 152 0.42 9.24 -12.30
C ILE A 152 -0.60 8.25 -12.87
N GLY A 153 -1.71 8.01 -12.18
CA GLY A 153 -2.75 7.09 -12.65
C GLY A 153 -3.32 7.50 -14.01
N LEU A 154 -3.66 8.78 -14.19
CA LEU A 154 -4.16 9.31 -15.47
C LEU A 154 -3.10 9.21 -16.58
N ALA A 155 -1.83 9.50 -16.28
CA ALA A 155 -0.72 9.37 -17.23
C ALA A 155 -0.47 7.90 -17.64
N ALA A 156 -0.77 6.95 -16.76
CA ALA A 156 -0.75 5.51 -17.03
C ALA A 156 -1.99 5.02 -17.83
N GLY A 157 -2.92 5.93 -18.15
CA GLY A 157 -4.12 5.61 -18.92
C GLY A 157 -5.26 5.01 -18.11
N LEU A 158 -5.29 5.28 -16.79
CA LEU A 158 -6.50 4.99 -16.01
C LEU A 158 -7.59 6.03 -16.35
N ASP A 159 -8.83 5.56 -16.38
CA ASP A 159 -9.98 6.44 -16.48
C ASP A 159 -10.16 7.22 -15.17
N GLY A 160 -10.57 8.50 -15.27
CA GLY A 160 -10.67 9.38 -14.10
C GLY A 160 -11.72 8.93 -13.08
N ASP A 161 -12.89 8.51 -13.52
CA ASP A 161 -13.97 8.05 -12.62
C ASP A 161 -13.58 6.73 -11.96
N THR A 162 -12.96 5.82 -12.71
CA THR A 162 -12.40 4.57 -12.20
C THR A 162 -11.33 4.83 -11.16
N LEU A 163 -10.43 5.76 -11.41
CA LEU A 163 -9.36 6.14 -10.47
C LEU A 163 -9.92 6.71 -9.15
N GLU A 164 -10.93 7.59 -9.23
CA GLU A 164 -11.58 8.12 -8.02
C GLU A 164 -12.33 7.02 -7.25
N ALA A 165 -12.99 6.10 -7.95
CA ALA A 165 -13.64 4.96 -7.31
C ALA A 165 -12.61 4.10 -6.57
N CYS A 166 -11.46 3.81 -7.18
CA CYS A 166 -10.37 3.07 -6.53
C CYS A 166 -9.86 3.79 -5.27
N LEU A 167 -9.56 5.10 -5.39
CA LEU A 167 -8.97 5.87 -4.28
C LEU A 167 -9.94 6.11 -3.11
N THR A 168 -11.24 5.93 -3.32
CA THR A 168 -12.28 6.07 -2.30
C THR A 168 -12.83 4.74 -1.79
N ASP A 169 -12.31 3.60 -2.27
CA ASP A 169 -12.71 2.27 -1.83
C ASP A 169 -12.11 1.93 -0.46
N ALA A 170 -12.83 2.30 0.59
CA ALA A 170 -12.42 2.05 1.97
C ALA A 170 -12.39 0.54 2.30
N THR A 171 -13.23 -0.27 1.66
CA THR A 171 -13.26 -1.73 1.87
C THR A 171 -11.99 -2.36 1.34
N MET A 172 -11.60 -2.01 0.10
CA MET A 172 -10.34 -2.48 -0.47
C MET A 172 -9.14 -1.99 0.33
N ALA A 173 -9.12 -0.72 0.74
CA ALA A 173 -8.02 -0.16 1.55
C ALA A 173 -7.85 -0.90 2.88
N GLN A 174 -8.93 -1.23 3.58
CA GLN A 174 -8.89 -2.01 4.82
C GLN A 174 -8.40 -3.44 4.56
N ALA A 175 -8.90 -4.10 3.52
CA ALA A 175 -8.48 -5.44 3.15
C ALA A 175 -7.00 -5.51 2.76
N MET A 176 -6.51 -4.54 1.99
CA MET A 176 -5.09 -4.40 1.63
C MET A 176 -4.22 -4.25 2.88
N PHE A 177 -4.62 -3.37 3.80
CA PHE A 177 -3.87 -3.16 5.05
C PHE A 177 -3.86 -4.42 5.92
N ALA A 178 -5.00 -5.10 6.09
CA ALA A 178 -5.09 -6.35 6.83
C ALA A 178 -4.23 -7.45 6.19
N LYS A 179 -4.26 -7.59 4.85
CA LYS A 179 -3.43 -8.55 4.13
C LYS A 179 -1.95 -8.28 4.32
N PHE A 180 -1.53 -7.01 4.24
CA PHE A 180 -0.15 -6.61 4.55
C PHE A 180 0.26 -7.06 5.95
N GLN A 181 -0.56 -6.79 6.98
CA GLN A 181 -0.24 -7.20 8.35
C GLN A 181 -0.09 -8.72 8.46
N GLN A 182 -1.06 -9.50 7.95
CA GLN A 182 -1.03 -10.95 7.98
C GLN A 182 0.20 -11.55 7.28
N THR A 183 0.50 -11.08 6.06
CA THR A 183 1.62 -11.63 5.29
C THR A 183 2.97 -11.21 5.87
N SER A 184 3.10 -9.97 6.35
CA SER A 184 4.33 -9.50 6.97
C SER A 184 4.63 -10.18 8.29
N GLU A 185 3.61 -10.49 9.09
CA GLU A 185 3.75 -11.27 10.32
C GLU A 185 4.14 -12.72 10.01
N ALA A 186 3.44 -13.36 9.07
CA ALA A 186 3.70 -14.75 8.68
C ALA A 186 5.14 -14.95 8.16
N ASP A 187 5.66 -13.99 7.41
CA ASP A 187 7.02 -14.03 6.82
C ASP A 187 8.04 -13.26 7.67
N ASP A 188 7.67 -12.80 8.90
CA ASP A 188 8.52 -12.06 9.84
C ASP A 188 9.25 -10.88 9.15
N VAL A 189 8.49 -10.03 8.40
CA VAL A 189 9.02 -8.88 7.66
C VAL A 189 9.10 -7.67 8.57
N SER A 190 10.31 -7.16 8.78
CA SER A 190 10.58 -6.00 9.66
C SER A 190 11.03 -4.74 8.92
N GLY A 191 11.19 -4.80 7.60
CA GLY A 191 11.63 -3.66 6.78
C GLY A 191 11.53 -3.93 5.29
N THR A 192 11.84 -2.91 4.47
CA THR A 192 11.79 -3.01 3.01
C THR A 192 13.03 -2.43 2.34
N PRO A 193 13.44 -2.98 1.17
CA PRO A 193 12.89 -4.21 0.60
C PRO A 193 13.26 -5.43 1.45
N THR A 194 12.40 -6.47 1.45
CA THR A 194 12.72 -7.80 1.98
C THR A 194 12.43 -8.82 0.89
N PHE A 195 13.37 -9.72 0.63
CA PHE A 195 13.25 -10.74 -0.41
C PHE A 195 13.16 -12.14 0.22
N LEU A 196 12.27 -12.95 -0.37
CA LEU A 196 12.22 -14.39 -0.10
C LEU A 196 12.37 -15.15 -1.40
N ILE A 197 13.07 -16.27 -1.36
CA ILE A 197 13.12 -17.26 -2.45
C ILE A 197 12.49 -18.54 -1.93
N ASP A 198 11.44 -19.00 -2.58
CA ASP A 198 10.66 -20.19 -2.19
C ASP A 198 10.25 -20.15 -0.72
N GLY A 199 9.82 -18.95 -0.26
CA GLY A 199 9.41 -18.69 1.13
C GLY A 199 10.54 -18.55 2.15
N GLN A 200 11.81 -18.62 1.73
CA GLN A 200 12.96 -18.45 2.62
C GLN A 200 13.56 -17.06 2.43
N LYS A 201 13.70 -16.30 3.54
CA LYS A 201 14.37 -15.00 3.51
C LYS A 201 15.81 -15.13 3.00
N VAL A 202 16.22 -14.17 2.20
CA VAL A 202 17.60 -13.99 1.75
C VAL A 202 18.13 -12.65 2.23
N ASP A 203 19.44 -12.50 2.31
CA ASP A 203 20.04 -11.21 2.62
C ASP A 203 19.72 -10.20 1.52
N ASN A 204 19.16 -9.06 1.92
CA ASN A 204 18.65 -8.07 0.98
C ASN A 204 19.76 -7.42 0.13
N ALA A 205 20.91 -7.15 0.73
CA ALA A 205 22.02 -6.53 0.02
C ALA A 205 22.68 -7.54 -0.93
N GLU A 206 22.83 -8.79 -0.48
CA GLU A 206 23.34 -9.86 -1.30
C GLU A 206 22.40 -10.16 -2.50
N PHE A 207 21.09 -10.25 -2.25
CA PHE A 207 20.14 -10.48 -3.36
C PHE A 207 20.21 -9.36 -4.40
N GLN A 208 20.18 -8.10 -3.99
CA GLN A 208 20.22 -6.98 -4.92
C GLN A 208 21.50 -6.92 -5.77
N THR A 209 22.61 -7.41 -5.25
CA THR A 209 23.91 -7.39 -5.95
C THR A 209 24.23 -8.67 -6.71
N ASN A 210 23.77 -9.82 -6.21
CA ASN A 210 24.17 -11.14 -6.66
C ASN A 210 22.99 -12.04 -7.08
N PHE A 211 21.80 -11.48 -7.36
CA PHE A 211 20.59 -12.27 -7.67
C PHE A 211 20.83 -13.28 -8.81
N ARG A 212 21.69 -12.98 -9.80
CA ARG A 212 22.00 -13.89 -10.89
C ARG A 212 22.61 -15.19 -10.38
N SER A 213 23.65 -15.10 -9.56
CA SER A 213 24.31 -16.29 -8.99
C SER A 213 23.36 -17.10 -8.10
N ILE A 214 22.53 -16.41 -7.31
CA ILE A 214 21.57 -17.03 -6.39
C ILE A 214 20.50 -17.79 -7.18
N LEU A 215 19.91 -17.13 -8.19
CA LEU A 215 18.81 -17.70 -8.97
C LEU A 215 19.30 -18.80 -9.92
N ASP A 216 20.45 -18.64 -10.55
CA ASP A 216 21.03 -19.68 -11.42
C ASP A 216 21.32 -20.96 -10.64
N ALA A 217 21.82 -20.85 -9.41
CA ALA A 217 22.01 -22.01 -8.54
C ALA A 217 20.69 -22.70 -8.14
N LYS A 218 19.61 -21.94 -8.00
CA LYS A 218 18.26 -22.46 -7.67
C LYS A 218 17.58 -23.14 -8.88
N ILE A 219 17.77 -22.58 -10.08
CA ILE A 219 17.14 -23.07 -11.31
C ILE A 219 17.89 -24.27 -11.87
N GLY A 220 19.22 -24.34 -11.68
CA GLY A 220 20.10 -25.40 -12.22
C GLY A 220 20.21 -26.63 -11.33
N GLY A 221 19.69 -26.63 -10.13
CA GLY A 221 19.67 -27.77 -9.20
C GLY A 221 18.37 -28.53 -9.31
#